data_fa924676d829c2bda6b5e8e30b916720
#
_entry.id   fa924676d829c2bda6b5e8e30b916720
#
_cell.length_a   1.000
_cell.length_b   1.000
_cell.length_c   1.000
_cell.angle_alpha   90.00
_cell.angle_beta   90.00
_cell.angle_gamma   90.00
#
_symmetry.space_group_name_H-M   'P 1'
#
loop_
_entity.id
_entity.type
_entity.pdbx_description
1 polymer ?
#
loop_
_entity_poly.entity_id
_entity_poly.type
_entity_poly.pdbx_seq_one_letter_code
_entity_poly.pdbx_strand_id
1 'polypeptide(L)'
;MPRRARSQLGSPAFLRWRLALLAAAALALLAGLAGGLARAGVPLPSPGAGAMLGEAAALHAALLVGGFFGSVIGIERAVALDARAGWAAPLASAGGALAMYAGLYRSGEALLVVASLALAAVSLALWRRQREAHTALLAVAAVTWTLGNLAYASGVGAGAVPAAWFDFLVVTIAAERLEMTRLMRRRPAAQPLLVAIVAALLGGAALSAFDAVAGGVVHGAALVALGGWLAAFDIATRTVRGHGLARYMAVCLLAGYGWLVVAGIAWAAMALGVAPARDIAFHALGLGFVVGMVMAHAPVMLPALARIRLDFNASFYAPLALLHATLVLRLALGPLDPAWRGVGAAGN
;
A
#
# COMPACT_ATOMS: atom_id res chain seq x y z
N MET A 1 -34.09 2.30 -4.72
CA MET A 1 -33.32 3.45 -4.21
C MET A 1 -33.77 4.72 -4.90
N PRO A 2 -34.04 5.84 -4.20
CA PRO A 2 -34.56 7.03 -4.82
C PRO A 2 -33.53 7.67 -5.76
N ARG A 3 -33.93 8.02 -6.96
CA ARG A 3 -33.15 8.67 -8.04
C ARG A 3 -32.36 9.92 -7.62
N ARG A 4 -32.68 10.54 -6.47
CA ARG A 4 -32.01 11.77 -5.96
C ARG A 4 -30.58 11.55 -5.46
N ALA A 5 -30.19 10.36 -5.00
CA ALA A 5 -28.82 10.10 -4.51
C ALA A 5 -27.80 10.03 -5.68
N ARG A 6 -28.19 9.45 -6.82
CA ARG A 6 -27.32 9.36 -8.02
C ARG A 6 -26.96 10.71 -8.63
N SER A 7 -27.82 11.73 -8.51
CA SER A 7 -27.59 13.05 -9.10
C SER A 7 -26.52 13.88 -8.35
N GLN A 8 -26.30 13.62 -7.05
CA GLN A 8 -25.34 14.40 -6.24
C GLN A 8 -23.88 13.96 -6.44
N LEU A 9 -23.62 12.66 -6.67
CA LEU A 9 -22.27 12.13 -6.94
C LEU A 9 -21.68 12.61 -8.29
N GLY A 10 -22.51 13.13 -9.19
CA GLY A 10 -22.11 13.70 -10.47
C GLY A 10 -21.99 15.23 -10.48
N SER A 11 -22.29 15.92 -9.37
CA SER A 11 -22.29 17.38 -9.32
C SER A 11 -20.88 17.96 -9.44
N PRO A 12 -20.70 19.16 -10.07
CA PRO A 12 -19.41 19.83 -10.16
C PRO A 12 -18.79 20.12 -8.77
N ALA A 13 -19.60 20.40 -7.77
CA ALA A 13 -19.16 20.62 -6.39
C ALA A 13 -18.58 19.35 -5.79
N PHE A 14 -19.20 18.19 -6.02
CA PHE A 14 -18.73 16.91 -5.55
C PHE A 14 -17.42 16.50 -6.25
N LEU A 15 -17.26 16.79 -7.54
CA LEU A 15 -16.03 16.56 -8.26
C LEU A 15 -14.88 17.40 -7.71
N ARG A 16 -15.10 18.71 -7.46
CA ARG A 16 -14.07 19.59 -6.86
C ARG A 16 -13.61 19.08 -5.51
N TRP A 17 -14.53 18.64 -4.67
CA TRP A 17 -14.20 18.09 -3.36
C TRP A 17 -13.37 16.79 -3.45
N ARG A 18 -13.72 15.88 -4.38
CA ARG A 18 -12.91 14.68 -4.65
C ARG A 18 -11.50 15.03 -5.12
N LEU A 19 -11.37 16.01 -6.01
CA LEU A 19 -10.07 16.48 -6.49
C LEU A 19 -9.23 17.09 -5.35
N ALA A 20 -9.84 17.87 -4.45
CA ALA A 20 -9.15 18.38 -3.26
C ALA A 20 -8.62 17.26 -2.35
N LEU A 21 -9.41 16.20 -2.16
CA LEU A 21 -9.00 15.04 -1.38
C LEU A 21 -7.87 14.26 -2.06
N LEU A 22 -7.93 14.08 -3.38
CA LEU A 22 -6.84 13.48 -4.15
C LEU A 22 -5.58 14.34 -4.11
N ALA A 23 -5.71 15.68 -4.15
CA ALA A 23 -4.57 16.59 -3.99
C ALA A 23 -3.94 16.47 -2.60
N ALA A 24 -4.74 16.37 -1.53
CA ALA A 24 -4.23 16.13 -0.17
C ALA A 24 -3.48 14.79 -0.07
N ALA A 25 -4.01 13.72 -0.68
CA ALA A 25 -3.34 12.43 -0.75
C ALA A 25 -2.01 12.52 -1.54
N ALA A 26 -2.00 13.26 -2.66
CA ALA A 26 -0.77 13.48 -3.44
C ALA A 26 0.28 14.29 -2.66
N LEU A 27 -0.14 15.30 -1.88
CA LEU A 27 0.76 16.03 -0.99
C LEU A 27 1.35 15.12 0.09
N ALA A 28 0.56 14.24 0.69
CA ALA A 28 1.05 13.25 1.65
C ALA A 28 2.07 12.29 0.99
N LEU A 29 1.83 11.86 -0.25
CA LEU A 29 2.77 11.06 -1.03
C LEU A 29 4.09 11.82 -1.24
N LEU A 30 4.04 13.04 -1.74
CA LEU A 30 5.23 13.84 -2.02
C LEU A 30 6.03 14.16 -0.75
N ALA A 31 5.36 14.54 0.33
CA ALA A 31 6.00 14.75 1.62
C ALA A 31 6.61 13.45 2.17
N GLY A 32 5.90 12.33 2.05
CA GLY A 32 6.41 11.02 2.44
C GLY A 32 7.65 10.63 1.62
N LEU A 33 7.65 10.82 0.30
CA LEU A 33 8.82 10.55 -0.55
C LEU A 33 10.01 11.46 -0.18
N ALA A 34 9.78 12.78 -0.02
CA ALA A 34 10.82 13.70 0.42
C ALA A 34 11.43 13.30 1.77
N GLY A 35 10.57 12.87 2.72
CA GLY A 35 11.02 12.33 4.00
C GLY A 35 11.86 11.05 3.85
N GLY A 36 11.48 10.17 2.95
CA GLY A 36 12.24 8.95 2.62
C GLY A 36 13.62 9.26 2.04
N LEU A 37 13.70 10.22 1.13
CA LEU A 37 14.96 10.71 0.56
C LEU A 37 15.88 11.33 1.62
N ALA A 38 15.32 12.18 2.50
CA ALA A 38 16.05 12.76 3.62
C ALA A 38 16.61 11.67 4.57
N ARG A 39 15.83 10.62 4.86
CA ARG A 39 16.29 9.44 5.65
C ARG A 39 17.40 8.65 4.95
N ALA A 40 17.40 8.63 3.62
CA ALA A 40 18.46 7.99 2.83
C ALA A 40 19.73 8.84 2.73
N GLY A 41 19.73 10.06 3.28
CA GLY A 41 20.86 11.00 3.20
C GLY A 41 20.98 11.70 1.86
N VAL A 42 19.94 11.72 1.04
CA VAL A 42 19.93 12.41 -0.25
C VAL A 42 19.76 13.91 0.02
N PRO A 43 20.70 14.77 -0.42
CA PRO A 43 20.58 16.21 -0.26
C PRO A 43 19.42 16.73 -1.12
N LEU A 44 18.44 17.33 -0.47
CA LEU A 44 17.32 17.98 -1.15
C LEU A 44 17.54 19.50 -1.15
N PRO A 45 17.43 20.19 -2.30
CA PRO A 45 17.53 21.63 -2.36
C PRO A 45 16.32 22.27 -1.66
N SER A 46 16.51 22.76 -0.45
CA SER A 46 15.42 23.32 0.35
C SER A 46 15.92 24.46 1.24
N PRO A 47 16.21 25.66 0.66
CA PRO A 47 16.57 26.82 1.45
C PRO A 47 15.46 27.13 2.47
N GLY A 48 15.75 27.00 3.77
CA GLY A 48 14.81 27.28 4.85
C GLY A 48 13.81 26.17 5.22
N ALA A 49 13.74 25.03 4.49
CA ALA A 49 12.79 23.95 4.75
C ALA A 49 13.35 22.78 5.58
N GLY A 50 14.50 22.94 6.25
CA GLY A 50 15.14 21.85 7.01
C GLY A 50 14.24 21.22 8.09
N ALA A 51 13.47 22.05 8.81
CA ALA A 51 12.51 21.56 9.82
C ALA A 51 11.39 20.72 9.17
N MET A 52 10.82 21.18 8.05
CA MET A 52 9.77 20.44 7.32
C MET A 52 10.26 19.11 6.76
N LEU A 53 11.52 19.04 6.32
CA LEU A 53 12.12 17.79 5.87
C LEU A 53 12.41 16.83 7.02
N GLY A 54 12.82 17.36 8.18
CA GLY A 54 12.97 16.57 9.41
C GLY A 54 11.64 15.93 9.84
N GLU A 55 10.56 16.70 9.83
CA GLU A 55 9.21 16.21 10.08
C GLU A 55 8.77 15.15 9.07
N ALA A 56 8.95 15.43 7.78
CA ALA A 56 8.64 14.47 6.73
C ALA A 56 9.45 13.18 6.88
N ALA A 57 10.71 13.24 7.29
CA ALA A 57 11.56 12.09 7.55
C ALA A 57 11.05 11.26 8.75
N ALA A 58 10.63 11.91 9.82
CA ALA A 58 10.05 11.24 10.98
C ALA A 58 8.71 10.56 10.65
N LEU A 59 7.88 11.22 9.86
CA LEU A 59 6.53 10.80 9.50
C LEU A 59 6.45 9.98 8.20
N HIS A 60 7.58 9.68 7.55
CA HIS A 60 7.64 9.03 6.22
C HIS A 60 6.61 7.90 6.02
N ALA A 61 6.60 6.92 6.91
CA ALA A 61 5.70 5.77 6.81
C ALA A 61 4.23 6.15 7.07
N ALA A 62 3.97 7.03 8.05
CA ALA A 62 2.62 7.49 8.37
C ALA A 62 2.02 8.32 7.23
N LEU A 63 2.82 9.18 6.58
CA LEU A 63 2.39 9.95 5.41
C LEU A 63 2.08 9.05 4.21
N LEU A 64 2.89 8.02 3.98
CA LEU A 64 2.67 7.09 2.87
C LEU A 64 1.47 6.17 3.16
N VAL A 65 1.51 5.42 4.27
CA VAL A 65 0.48 4.40 4.54
C VAL A 65 -0.81 5.04 5.03
N GLY A 66 -0.72 5.92 6.01
CA GLY A 66 -1.88 6.62 6.56
C GLY A 66 -2.42 7.67 5.61
N GLY A 67 -1.57 8.61 5.19
CA GLY A 67 -1.97 9.76 4.39
C GLY A 67 -2.34 9.41 2.95
N PHE A 68 -1.45 8.79 2.21
CA PHE A 68 -1.66 8.49 0.79
C PHE A 68 -2.51 7.23 0.59
N PHE A 69 -2.03 6.06 0.99
CA PHE A 69 -2.75 4.81 0.73
C PHE A 69 -4.09 4.74 1.46
N GLY A 70 -4.16 5.17 2.71
CA GLY A 70 -5.41 5.22 3.45
C GLY A 70 -6.46 6.12 2.80
N SER A 71 -6.04 7.27 2.23
CA SER A 71 -6.94 8.14 1.48
C SER A 71 -7.41 7.52 0.17
N VAL A 72 -6.49 6.96 -0.63
CA VAL A 72 -6.82 6.39 -1.95
C VAL A 72 -7.73 5.17 -1.82
N ILE A 73 -7.37 4.22 -0.96
CA ILE A 73 -8.19 3.03 -0.69
C ILE A 73 -9.53 3.44 -0.06
N GLY A 74 -9.52 4.44 0.84
CA GLY A 74 -10.72 5.00 1.44
C GLY A 74 -11.69 5.59 0.39
N ILE A 75 -11.17 6.35 -0.59
CA ILE A 75 -11.95 6.90 -1.71
C ILE A 75 -12.59 5.77 -2.52
N GLU A 76 -11.79 4.77 -2.87
CA GLU A 76 -12.26 3.62 -3.63
C GLU A 76 -13.42 2.89 -2.93
N ARG A 77 -13.26 2.60 -1.63
CA ARG A 77 -14.29 1.93 -0.83
C ARG A 77 -15.52 2.83 -0.60
N ALA A 78 -15.34 4.15 -0.46
CA ALA A 78 -16.45 5.11 -0.37
C ALA A 78 -17.29 5.13 -1.65
N VAL A 79 -16.63 5.10 -2.82
CA VAL A 79 -17.32 5.00 -4.12
C VAL A 79 -18.06 3.67 -4.25
N ALA A 80 -17.45 2.56 -3.85
CA ALA A 80 -18.07 1.23 -3.88
C ALA A 80 -19.28 1.12 -2.94
N LEU A 81 -19.22 1.76 -1.75
CA LEU A 81 -20.33 1.78 -0.80
C LEU A 81 -21.53 2.61 -1.30
N ASP A 82 -21.28 3.64 -2.12
CA ASP A 82 -22.26 4.60 -2.62
C ASP A 82 -23.09 5.27 -1.49
N ALA A 83 -22.41 5.65 -0.41
CA ALA A 83 -23.03 6.29 0.75
C ALA A 83 -22.13 7.41 1.30
N ARG A 84 -22.75 8.50 1.79
CA ARG A 84 -22.02 9.67 2.34
C ARG A 84 -21.11 9.29 3.51
N ALA A 85 -21.53 8.37 4.37
CA ALA A 85 -20.73 7.90 5.49
C ALA A 85 -19.40 7.25 5.08
N GLY A 86 -19.33 6.67 3.87
CA GLY A 86 -18.09 6.07 3.34
C GLY A 86 -16.93 7.06 3.21
N TRP A 87 -17.22 8.35 3.06
CA TRP A 87 -16.21 9.40 2.91
C TRP A 87 -15.52 9.79 4.20
N ALA A 88 -16.01 9.32 5.37
CA ALA A 88 -15.34 9.56 6.65
C ALA A 88 -13.91 8.98 6.67
N ALA A 89 -13.70 7.81 6.07
CA ALA A 89 -12.39 7.16 6.03
C ALA A 89 -11.32 8.00 5.31
N PRO A 90 -11.50 8.38 4.02
CA PRO A 90 -10.48 9.16 3.31
C PRO A 90 -10.32 10.58 3.84
N LEU A 91 -11.38 11.20 4.38
CA LEU A 91 -11.30 12.52 5.01
C LEU A 91 -10.43 12.50 6.27
N ALA A 92 -10.69 11.54 7.16
CA ALA A 92 -9.93 11.40 8.38
C ALA A 92 -8.46 11.00 8.07
N SER A 93 -8.23 10.19 7.04
CA SER A 93 -6.90 9.79 6.58
C SER A 93 -6.08 10.99 6.09
N ALA A 94 -6.62 11.77 5.15
CA ALA A 94 -5.97 12.98 4.64
C ALA A 94 -5.80 14.04 5.73
N GLY A 95 -6.84 14.27 6.55
CA GLY A 95 -6.78 15.21 7.67
C GLY A 95 -5.76 14.82 8.73
N GLY A 96 -5.63 13.52 9.00
CA GLY A 96 -4.63 12.97 9.93
C GLY A 96 -3.21 13.24 9.47
N ALA A 97 -2.92 12.96 8.19
CA ALA A 97 -1.61 13.25 7.60
C ALA A 97 -1.27 14.74 7.63
N LEU A 98 -2.21 15.61 7.27
CA LEU A 98 -2.03 17.06 7.31
C LEU A 98 -1.81 17.56 8.74
N ALA A 99 -2.58 17.06 9.72
CA ALA A 99 -2.44 17.42 11.12
C ALA A 99 -1.05 17.02 11.66
N MET A 100 -0.59 15.81 11.38
CA MET A 100 0.74 15.35 11.79
C MET A 100 1.84 16.20 11.16
N TYR A 101 1.75 16.49 9.87
CA TYR A 101 2.72 17.32 9.17
C TYR A 101 2.74 18.77 9.65
N ALA A 102 1.62 19.25 10.20
CA ALA A 102 1.52 20.55 10.89
C ALA A 102 1.98 20.50 12.38
N GLY A 103 2.57 19.40 12.84
CA GLY A 103 3.03 19.24 14.23
C GLY A 103 1.93 18.86 15.24
N LEU A 104 0.70 18.65 14.78
CA LEU A 104 -0.44 18.23 15.63
C LEU A 104 -0.50 16.70 15.75
N TYR A 105 0.57 16.08 16.27
CA TYR A 105 0.76 14.62 16.23
C TYR A 105 -0.39 13.84 16.84
N ARG A 106 -0.80 14.15 18.07
CA ARG A 106 -1.90 13.45 18.76
C ARG A 106 -3.22 13.51 18.01
N SER A 107 -3.53 14.68 17.45
CA SER A 107 -4.73 14.84 16.63
C SER A 107 -4.63 14.04 15.34
N GLY A 108 -3.46 14.03 14.70
CA GLY A 108 -3.21 13.24 13.51
C GLY A 108 -3.29 11.74 13.74
N GLU A 109 -2.68 11.23 14.81
CA GLU A 109 -2.76 9.83 15.24
C GLU A 109 -4.22 9.42 15.49
N ALA A 110 -4.98 10.23 16.24
CA ALA A 110 -6.40 10.00 16.49
C ALA A 110 -7.22 9.96 15.19
N LEU A 111 -6.95 10.87 14.25
CA LEU A 111 -7.61 10.88 12.95
C LEU A 111 -7.26 9.64 12.11
N LEU A 112 -6.02 9.12 12.16
CA LEU A 112 -5.67 7.87 11.49
C LEU A 112 -6.40 6.65 12.10
N VAL A 113 -6.58 6.63 13.42
CA VAL A 113 -7.42 5.61 14.08
C VAL A 113 -8.87 5.72 13.61
N VAL A 114 -9.45 6.93 13.58
CA VAL A 114 -10.80 7.15 13.06
C VAL A 114 -10.91 6.74 11.59
N ALA A 115 -9.91 7.05 10.77
CA ALA A 115 -9.87 6.67 9.36
C ALA A 115 -9.93 5.14 9.17
N SER A 116 -9.12 4.41 9.92
CA SER A 116 -9.06 2.95 9.84
C SER A 116 -10.34 2.28 10.37
N LEU A 117 -10.91 2.77 11.46
CA LEU A 117 -12.21 2.31 11.97
C LEU A 117 -13.34 2.56 10.98
N ALA A 118 -13.37 3.74 10.35
CA ALA A 118 -14.34 4.05 9.31
C ALA A 118 -14.17 3.14 8.09
N LEU A 119 -12.92 2.87 7.66
CA LEU A 119 -12.63 1.95 6.57
C LEU A 119 -13.06 0.51 6.91
N ALA A 120 -12.82 0.05 8.14
CA ALA A 120 -13.28 -1.26 8.61
C ALA A 120 -14.81 -1.36 8.59
N ALA A 121 -15.51 -0.32 9.04
CA ALA A 121 -16.98 -0.27 9.01
C ALA A 121 -17.52 -0.30 7.56
N VAL A 122 -16.91 0.46 6.65
CA VAL A 122 -17.24 0.45 5.20
C VAL A 122 -17.01 -0.92 4.60
N SER A 123 -15.84 -1.52 4.83
CA SER A 123 -15.47 -2.84 4.29
C SER A 123 -16.39 -3.93 4.83
N LEU A 124 -16.76 -3.87 6.12
CA LEU A 124 -17.73 -4.78 6.72
C LEU A 124 -19.14 -4.61 6.12
N ALA A 125 -19.55 -3.37 5.84
CA ALA A 125 -20.84 -3.11 5.19
C ALA A 125 -20.86 -3.66 3.75
N LEU A 126 -19.77 -3.52 3.00
CA LEU A 126 -19.61 -4.10 1.67
C LEU A 126 -19.63 -5.63 1.72
N TRP A 127 -18.91 -6.24 2.66
CA TRP A 127 -18.94 -7.69 2.86
C TRP A 127 -20.33 -8.20 3.23
N ARG A 128 -21.09 -7.48 4.04
CA ARG A 128 -22.48 -7.83 4.37
C ARG A 128 -23.41 -7.80 3.17
N ARG A 129 -23.15 -6.91 2.19
CA ARG A 129 -23.89 -6.84 0.93
C ARG A 129 -23.52 -7.96 -0.04
N GLN A 130 -22.21 -8.28 -0.07
CA GLN A 130 -21.64 -9.28 -0.97
C GLN A 130 -20.76 -10.24 -0.15
N ARG A 131 -21.31 -11.39 0.22
CA ARG A 131 -20.70 -12.41 1.08
C ARG A 131 -19.66 -13.25 0.33
N GLU A 132 -18.58 -12.59 -0.10
CA GLU A 132 -17.51 -13.19 -0.90
C GLU A 132 -16.19 -13.16 -0.12
N ALA A 133 -15.26 -14.08 -0.45
CA ALA A 133 -13.97 -14.18 0.25
C ALA A 133 -13.12 -12.92 0.07
N HIS A 134 -13.08 -12.33 -1.13
CA HIS A 134 -12.30 -11.11 -1.39
C HIS A 134 -12.82 -9.93 -0.56
N THR A 135 -14.15 -9.76 -0.42
CA THR A 135 -14.71 -8.69 0.41
C THR A 135 -14.48 -8.92 1.91
N ALA A 136 -14.46 -10.18 2.36
CA ALA A 136 -14.06 -10.54 3.71
C ALA A 136 -12.59 -10.19 3.98
N LEU A 137 -11.69 -10.52 3.06
CA LEU A 137 -10.27 -10.17 3.16
C LEU A 137 -10.03 -8.66 3.19
N LEU A 138 -10.81 -7.86 2.44
CA LEU A 138 -10.76 -6.40 2.51
C LEU A 138 -11.18 -5.87 3.90
N ALA A 139 -12.16 -6.50 4.54
CA ALA A 139 -12.53 -6.16 5.91
C ALA A 139 -11.42 -6.54 6.92
N VAL A 140 -10.80 -7.70 6.74
CA VAL A 140 -9.63 -8.14 7.54
C VAL A 140 -8.47 -7.14 7.37
N ALA A 141 -8.15 -6.73 6.14
CA ALA A 141 -7.10 -5.75 5.88
C ALA A 141 -7.36 -4.41 6.61
N ALA A 142 -8.60 -3.91 6.58
CA ALA A 142 -8.96 -2.67 7.27
C ALA A 142 -8.89 -2.79 8.81
N VAL A 143 -9.24 -3.95 9.37
CA VAL A 143 -9.07 -4.24 10.81
C VAL A 143 -7.58 -4.30 11.17
N THR A 144 -6.76 -4.94 10.33
CA THR A 144 -5.31 -4.98 10.54
C THR A 144 -4.70 -3.57 10.55
N TRP A 145 -5.16 -2.69 9.64
CA TRP A 145 -4.74 -1.28 9.65
C TRP A 145 -5.17 -0.56 10.92
N THR A 146 -6.38 -0.84 11.43
CA THR A 146 -6.85 -0.28 12.71
C THR A 146 -5.94 -0.69 13.86
N LEU A 147 -5.58 -1.97 13.95
CA LEU A 147 -4.66 -2.46 14.98
C LEU A 147 -3.28 -1.77 14.88
N GLY A 148 -2.76 -1.61 13.65
CA GLY A 148 -1.51 -0.88 13.40
C GLY A 148 -1.58 0.59 13.84
N ASN A 149 -2.68 1.28 13.55
CA ASN A 149 -2.87 2.68 13.95
C ASN A 149 -3.06 2.84 15.46
N LEU A 150 -3.75 1.90 16.13
CA LEU A 150 -3.85 1.88 17.58
C LEU A 150 -2.49 1.65 18.24
N ALA A 151 -1.69 0.72 17.73
CA ALA A 151 -0.32 0.49 18.21
C ALA A 151 0.56 1.73 18.01
N TYR A 152 0.44 2.40 16.85
CA TYR A 152 1.16 3.63 16.55
C TYR A 152 0.79 4.78 17.50
N ALA A 153 -0.51 5.02 17.70
CA ALA A 153 -1.01 6.10 18.57
C ALA A 153 -0.72 5.86 20.07
N SER A 154 -0.71 4.60 20.50
CA SER A 154 -0.41 4.25 21.89
C SER A 154 1.09 4.22 22.21
N GLY A 155 1.95 4.13 21.18
CA GLY A 155 3.38 3.89 21.33
C GLY A 155 3.73 2.47 21.80
N VAL A 156 2.73 1.61 22.01
CA VAL A 156 2.92 0.22 22.44
C VAL A 156 3.20 -0.64 21.23
N GLY A 157 4.27 -1.44 21.28
CA GLY A 157 4.58 -2.39 20.23
C GLY A 157 5.05 -1.73 18.93
N ALA A 158 5.90 -0.71 19.02
CA ALA A 158 6.45 0.00 17.85
C ALA A 158 7.01 -0.94 16.75
N GLY A 159 7.49 -2.12 17.12
CA GLY A 159 7.95 -3.16 16.19
C GLY A 159 6.83 -3.81 15.37
N ALA A 160 5.58 -3.83 15.86
CA ALA A 160 4.44 -4.43 15.19
C ALA A 160 3.78 -3.50 14.15
N VAL A 161 3.98 -2.17 14.28
CA VAL A 161 3.37 -1.18 13.40
C VAL A 161 3.72 -1.40 11.92
N PRO A 162 5.00 -1.60 11.53
CA PRO A 162 5.34 -1.83 10.13
C PRO A 162 4.67 -3.08 9.56
N ALA A 163 4.62 -4.19 10.32
CA ALA A 163 3.96 -5.40 9.86
C ALA A 163 2.47 -5.16 9.62
N ALA A 164 1.75 -4.58 10.58
CA ALA A 164 0.32 -4.30 10.46
C ALA A 164 -0.01 -3.33 9.29
N TRP A 165 0.83 -2.31 9.07
CA TRP A 165 0.63 -1.37 7.97
C TRP A 165 0.91 -1.98 6.60
N PHE A 166 1.95 -2.81 6.48
CA PHE A 166 2.20 -3.54 5.24
C PHE A 166 1.16 -4.62 4.99
N ASP A 167 0.73 -5.35 6.02
CA ASP A 167 -0.30 -6.38 5.90
C ASP A 167 -1.63 -5.79 5.44
N PHE A 168 -1.99 -4.58 5.90
CA PHE A 168 -3.14 -3.86 5.35
C PHE A 168 -3.06 -3.71 3.83
N LEU A 169 -1.92 -3.26 3.31
CA LEU A 169 -1.72 -3.05 1.87
C LEU A 169 -1.65 -4.38 1.11
N VAL A 170 -0.89 -5.33 1.63
CA VAL A 170 -0.67 -6.65 1.01
C VAL A 170 -1.97 -7.45 0.93
N VAL A 171 -2.74 -7.49 2.03
CA VAL A 171 -4.02 -8.22 2.06
C VAL A 171 -5.07 -7.52 1.20
N THR A 172 -5.09 -6.18 1.14
CA THR A 172 -5.95 -5.43 0.21
C THR A 172 -5.65 -5.83 -1.23
N ILE A 173 -4.39 -5.80 -1.64
CA ILE A 173 -3.97 -6.19 -3.00
C ILE A 173 -4.31 -7.66 -3.26
N ALA A 174 -4.02 -8.57 -2.33
CA ALA A 174 -4.32 -9.99 -2.49
C ALA A 174 -5.82 -10.26 -2.65
N ALA A 175 -6.68 -9.53 -1.91
CA ALA A 175 -8.13 -9.62 -2.03
C ALA A 175 -8.63 -9.21 -3.42
N GLU A 176 -8.11 -8.11 -3.97
CA GLU A 176 -8.45 -7.65 -5.31
C GLU A 176 -7.94 -8.61 -6.39
N ARG A 177 -6.75 -9.20 -6.20
CA ARG A 177 -6.25 -10.25 -7.11
C ARG A 177 -7.08 -11.52 -7.03
N LEU A 178 -7.59 -11.91 -5.86
CA LEU A 178 -8.52 -13.02 -5.74
C LEU A 178 -9.80 -12.79 -6.55
N GLU A 179 -10.35 -11.57 -6.52
CA GLU A 179 -11.50 -11.22 -7.35
C GLU A 179 -11.21 -11.39 -8.84
N MET A 180 -10.03 -10.98 -9.30
CA MET A 180 -9.63 -11.13 -10.70
C MET A 180 -9.44 -12.59 -11.13
N THR A 181 -9.19 -13.52 -10.20
CA THR A 181 -9.11 -14.96 -10.54
C THR A 181 -10.43 -15.52 -11.09
N ARG A 182 -11.56 -14.84 -10.84
CA ARG A 182 -12.88 -15.21 -11.38
C ARG A 182 -12.95 -15.10 -12.92
N LEU A 183 -12.10 -14.27 -13.51
CA LEU A 183 -11.99 -14.13 -14.96
C LEU A 183 -11.25 -15.31 -15.62
N MET A 184 -10.68 -16.19 -14.80
CA MET A 184 -9.97 -17.39 -15.23
C MET A 184 -10.82 -18.63 -15.00
N ARG A 185 -10.44 -19.76 -15.66
CA ARG A 185 -11.01 -21.06 -15.33
C ARG A 185 -10.89 -21.32 -13.82
N ARG A 186 -12.00 -21.62 -13.16
CA ARG A 186 -12.04 -21.84 -11.69
C ARG A 186 -10.96 -22.84 -11.28
N ARG A 187 -10.11 -22.44 -10.36
CA ARG A 187 -9.14 -23.29 -9.67
C ARG A 187 -9.58 -23.40 -8.21
N PRO A 188 -10.15 -24.55 -7.79
CA PRO A 188 -10.78 -24.67 -6.46
C PRO A 188 -9.80 -24.41 -5.31
N ALA A 189 -8.50 -24.68 -5.50
CA ALA A 189 -7.48 -24.43 -4.50
C ALA A 189 -7.10 -22.96 -4.30
N ALA A 190 -7.42 -22.05 -5.23
CA ALA A 190 -6.95 -20.65 -5.17
C ALA A 190 -7.42 -19.93 -3.92
N GLN A 191 -8.71 -19.97 -3.63
CA GLN A 191 -9.29 -19.28 -2.48
C GLN A 191 -8.85 -19.87 -1.13
N PRO A 192 -8.99 -21.18 -0.83
CA PRO A 192 -8.58 -21.70 0.47
C PRO A 192 -7.09 -21.54 0.74
N LEU A 193 -6.25 -21.69 -0.29
CA LEU A 193 -4.81 -21.48 -0.15
C LEU A 193 -4.49 -20.03 0.19
N LEU A 194 -5.12 -19.05 -0.47
CA LEU A 194 -4.93 -17.64 -0.12
C LEU A 194 -5.36 -17.36 1.31
N VAL A 195 -6.51 -17.87 1.75
CA VAL A 195 -6.98 -17.69 3.13
C VAL A 195 -5.98 -18.26 4.13
N ALA A 196 -5.42 -19.45 3.86
CA ALA A 196 -4.39 -20.06 4.71
C ALA A 196 -3.11 -19.21 4.75
N ILE A 197 -2.66 -18.68 3.59
CA ILE A 197 -1.48 -17.82 3.52
C ILE A 197 -1.72 -16.52 4.30
N VAL A 198 -2.89 -15.87 4.16
CA VAL A 198 -3.22 -14.66 4.92
C VAL A 198 -3.31 -14.94 6.40
N ALA A 199 -3.87 -16.08 6.80
CA ALA A 199 -3.89 -16.51 8.20
C ALA A 199 -2.47 -16.71 8.76
N ALA A 200 -1.56 -17.31 7.99
CA ALA A 200 -0.15 -17.46 8.37
C ALA A 200 0.56 -16.09 8.44
N LEU A 201 0.29 -15.18 7.51
CA LEU A 201 0.84 -13.83 7.48
C LEU A 201 0.48 -13.07 8.76
N LEU A 202 -0.81 -12.96 9.06
CA LEU A 202 -1.32 -12.25 10.24
C LEU A 202 -0.95 -12.98 11.54
N GLY A 203 -0.96 -14.31 11.52
CA GLY A 203 -0.52 -15.13 12.64
C GLY A 203 0.96 -14.95 12.95
N GLY A 204 1.81 -14.86 11.93
CA GLY A 204 3.24 -14.55 12.07
C GLY A 204 3.48 -13.15 12.65
N ALA A 205 2.75 -12.14 12.16
CA ALA A 205 2.80 -10.79 12.71
C ALA A 205 2.36 -10.75 14.19
N ALA A 206 1.30 -11.46 14.56
CA ALA A 206 0.85 -11.56 15.94
C ALA A 206 1.81 -12.34 16.83
N LEU A 207 2.37 -13.45 16.33
CA LEU A 207 3.36 -14.26 17.03
C LEU A 207 4.64 -13.47 17.34
N SER A 208 5.01 -12.52 16.47
CA SER A 208 6.19 -11.65 16.69
C SER A 208 6.11 -10.82 17.97
N ALA A 209 4.93 -10.64 18.57
CA ALA A 209 4.75 -9.98 19.86
C ALA A 209 5.24 -10.85 21.04
N PHE A 210 5.31 -12.18 20.87
CA PHE A 210 5.71 -13.14 21.88
C PHE A 210 7.08 -13.76 21.57
N ASP A 211 7.34 -14.04 20.29
CA ASP A 211 8.60 -14.55 19.77
C ASP A 211 8.91 -13.84 18.45
N ALA A 212 9.78 -12.84 18.51
CA ALA A 212 10.12 -12.00 17.37
C ALA A 212 10.78 -12.80 16.23
N VAL A 213 11.57 -13.84 16.57
CA VAL A 213 12.26 -14.67 15.58
C VAL A 213 11.27 -15.60 14.89
N ALA A 214 10.56 -16.42 15.65
CA ALA A 214 9.60 -17.36 15.10
C ALA A 214 8.50 -16.63 14.31
N GLY A 215 7.92 -15.57 14.89
CA GLY A 215 6.88 -14.78 14.24
C GLY A 215 7.36 -14.09 12.96
N GLY A 216 8.54 -13.50 12.99
CA GLY A 216 9.12 -12.83 11.81
C GLY A 216 9.47 -13.81 10.69
N VAL A 217 9.94 -15.01 11.01
CA VAL A 217 10.22 -16.08 10.02
C VAL A 217 8.90 -16.58 9.40
N VAL A 218 7.86 -16.83 10.21
CA VAL A 218 6.54 -17.24 9.71
C VAL A 218 5.94 -16.15 8.81
N HIS A 219 5.99 -14.89 9.23
CA HIS A 219 5.50 -13.75 8.44
C HIS A 219 6.25 -13.63 7.09
N GLY A 220 7.59 -13.71 7.12
CA GLY A 220 8.39 -13.68 5.89
C GLY A 220 8.10 -14.85 4.95
N ALA A 221 7.96 -16.07 5.50
CA ALA A 221 7.58 -17.25 4.72
C ALA A 221 6.19 -17.12 4.10
N ALA A 222 5.23 -16.50 4.82
CA ALA A 222 3.89 -16.22 4.30
C ALA A 222 3.92 -15.20 3.15
N LEU A 223 4.77 -14.16 3.20
CA LEU A 223 4.99 -13.23 2.07
C LEU A 223 5.54 -13.94 0.85
N VAL A 224 6.51 -14.85 1.03
CA VAL A 224 7.05 -15.69 -0.08
C VAL A 224 5.96 -16.55 -0.67
N ALA A 225 5.18 -17.24 0.17
CA ALA A 225 4.07 -18.08 -0.26
C ALA A 225 3.00 -17.27 -1.01
N LEU A 226 2.72 -16.04 -0.58
CA LEU A 226 1.80 -15.13 -1.26
C LEU A 226 2.32 -14.72 -2.65
N GLY A 227 3.60 -14.40 -2.78
CA GLY A 227 4.24 -14.13 -4.08
C GLY A 227 4.11 -15.31 -5.04
N GLY A 228 4.35 -16.52 -4.55
CA GLY A 228 4.13 -17.77 -5.30
C GLY A 228 2.66 -17.99 -5.68
N TRP A 229 1.72 -17.71 -4.77
CA TRP A 229 0.29 -17.79 -5.03
C TRP A 229 -0.14 -16.82 -6.15
N LEU A 230 0.29 -15.56 -6.05
CA LEU A 230 0.01 -14.55 -7.07
C LEU A 230 0.56 -14.97 -8.44
N ALA A 231 1.81 -15.43 -8.49
CA ALA A 231 2.42 -15.92 -9.73
C ALA A 231 1.69 -17.14 -10.31
N ALA A 232 1.09 -18.01 -9.48
CA ALA A 232 0.40 -19.22 -9.94
C ALA A 232 -1.05 -18.98 -10.37
N PHE A 233 -1.76 -18.06 -9.69
CA PHE A 233 -3.22 -17.94 -9.81
C PHE A 233 -3.68 -16.64 -10.46
N ASP A 234 -2.85 -15.59 -10.56
CA ASP A 234 -3.24 -14.32 -11.16
C ASP A 234 -3.28 -14.37 -12.69
N ILE A 235 -4.19 -13.60 -13.28
CA ILE A 235 -4.36 -13.48 -14.73
C ILE A 235 -3.15 -12.83 -15.41
N ALA A 236 -2.30 -12.10 -14.67
CA ALA A 236 -1.13 -11.40 -15.18
C ALA A 236 -0.18 -12.34 -15.96
N THR A 237 -0.05 -13.60 -15.53
CA THR A 237 0.77 -14.62 -16.23
C THR A 237 0.31 -14.92 -17.64
N ARG A 238 -0.92 -14.62 -17.97
CA ARG A 238 -1.48 -14.75 -19.34
C ARG A 238 -1.45 -13.43 -20.08
N THR A 239 -1.86 -12.34 -19.41
CA THR A 239 -1.98 -11.02 -20.03
C THR A 239 -0.63 -10.40 -20.38
N VAL A 240 0.47 -10.85 -19.75
CA VAL A 240 1.84 -10.43 -20.11
C VAL A 240 2.23 -10.81 -21.55
N ARG A 241 1.60 -11.83 -22.12
CA ARG A 241 1.79 -12.27 -23.51
C ARG A 241 0.96 -11.46 -24.51
N GLY A 242 0.08 -10.59 -24.03
CA GLY A 242 -0.74 -9.70 -24.83
C GLY A 242 0.02 -8.46 -25.29
N HIS A 243 -0.71 -7.36 -25.51
CA HIS A 243 -0.16 -6.07 -25.96
C HIS A 243 -0.83 -4.90 -25.25
N GLY A 244 -0.30 -3.70 -25.47
CA GLY A 244 -0.88 -2.46 -24.95
C GLY A 244 -0.88 -2.38 -23.41
N LEU A 245 -1.88 -1.68 -22.89
CA LEU A 245 -2.02 -1.43 -21.45
C LEU A 245 -2.11 -2.72 -20.62
N ALA A 246 -2.84 -3.74 -21.10
CA ALA A 246 -2.98 -5.00 -20.38
C ALA A 246 -1.63 -5.71 -20.16
N ARG A 247 -0.74 -5.67 -21.16
CA ARG A 247 0.63 -6.18 -21.02
C ARG A 247 1.43 -5.36 -20.02
N TYR A 248 1.36 -4.01 -20.10
CA TYR A 248 2.06 -3.14 -19.16
C TYR A 248 1.65 -3.44 -17.71
N MET A 249 0.34 -3.51 -17.44
CA MET A 249 -0.18 -3.86 -16.12
C MET A 249 0.38 -5.21 -15.65
N ALA A 250 0.36 -6.22 -16.54
CA ALA A 250 0.87 -7.55 -16.20
C ALA A 250 2.38 -7.56 -15.90
N VAL A 251 3.18 -6.77 -16.61
CA VAL A 251 4.62 -6.62 -16.33
C VAL A 251 4.84 -6.00 -14.94
N CYS A 252 4.12 -4.92 -14.60
CA CYS A 252 4.18 -4.32 -13.27
C CYS A 252 3.81 -5.34 -12.17
N LEU A 253 2.71 -6.09 -12.36
CA LEU A 253 2.23 -7.08 -11.41
C LEU A 253 3.26 -8.20 -11.19
N LEU A 254 3.78 -8.80 -12.27
CA LEU A 254 4.73 -9.91 -12.17
C LEU A 254 6.07 -9.48 -11.56
N ALA A 255 6.58 -8.30 -11.90
CA ALA A 255 7.75 -7.73 -11.26
C ALA A 255 7.53 -7.51 -9.76
N GLY A 256 6.34 -6.97 -9.40
CA GLY A 256 5.93 -6.81 -8.01
C GLY A 256 5.88 -8.13 -7.23
N TYR A 257 5.40 -9.22 -7.85
CA TYR A 257 5.38 -10.55 -7.19
C TYR A 257 6.79 -11.05 -6.90
N GLY A 258 7.76 -10.80 -7.80
CA GLY A 258 9.17 -11.08 -7.53
C GLY A 258 9.69 -10.29 -6.32
N TRP A 259 9.36 -9.00 -6.24
CA TRP A 259 9.76 -8.17 -5.10
C TRP A 259 9.08 -8.59 -3.79
N LEU A 260 7.85 -9.10 -3.83
CA LEU A 260 7.17 -9.65 -2.66
C LEU A 260 7.92 -10.87 -2.10
N VAL A 261 8.43 -11.74 -2.98
CA VAL A 261 9.28 -12.87 -2.57
C VAL A 261 10.59 -12.38 -1.94
N VAL A 262 11.25 -11.40 -2.57
CA VAL A 262 12.48 -10.79 -2.01
C VAL A 262 12.20 -10.18 -0.64
N ALA A 263 11.08 -9.46 -0.50
CA ALA A 263 10.66 -8.86 0.77
C ALA A 263 10.43 -9.91 1.86
N GLY A 264 9.79 -11.03 1.52
CA GLY A 264 9.53 -12.12 2.46
C GLY A 264 10.81 -12.79 2.95
N ILE A 265 11.75 -13.07 2.04
CA ILE A 265 13.08 -13.62 2.39
C ILE A 265 13.82 -12.63 3.30
N ALA A 266 13.84 -11.35 2.93
CA ALA A 266 14.50 -10.32 3.72
C ALA A 266 13.82 -10.11 5.09
N TRP A 267 12.49 -10.26 5.18
CA TRP A 267 11.77 -10.17 6.46
C TRP A 267 12.18 -11.30 7.41
N ALA A 268 12.24 -12.53 6.92
CA ALA A 268 12.76 -13.66 7.71
C ALA A 268 14.23 -13.45 8.12
N ALA A 269 15.07 -12.97 7.21
CA ALA A 269 16.47 -12.64 7.50
C ALA A 269 16.61 -11.52 8.55
N MET A 270 15.75 -10.50 8.50
CA MET A 270 15.67 -9.45 9.51
C MET A 270 15.32 -10.01 10.89
N ALA A 271 14.38 -10.94 10.97
CA ALA A 271 14.03 -11.61 12.23
C ALA A 271 15.18 -12.44 12.79
N LEU A 272 16.02 -12.99 11.92
CA LEU A 272 17.26 -13.70 12.29
C LEU A 272 18.43 -12.77 12.59
N GLY A 273 18.23 -11.44 12.62
CA GLY A 273 19.28 -10.48 13.01
C GLY A 273 20.23 -10.06 11.89
N VAL A 274 19.94 -10.36 10.62
CA VAL A 274 20.75 -9.92 9.48
C VAL A 274 20.61 -8.41 9.27
N ALA A 275 21.65 -7.63 9.55
CA ALA A 275 21.62 -6.17 9.63
C ALA A 275 21.03 -5.44 8.39
N PRO A 276 21.39 -5.73 7.14
CA PRO A 276 20.84 -5.01 5.98
C PRO A 276 19.42 -5.44 5.62
N ALA A 277 18.90 -6.54 6.19
CA ALA A 277 17.65 -7.15 5.76
C ALA A 277 16.43 -6.26 6.00
N ARG A 278 16.46 -5.37 7.00
CA ARG A 278 15.33 -4.45 7.29
C ARG A 278 15.09 -3.47 6.15
N ASP A 279 16.13 -2.83 5.62
CA ASP A 279 15.98 -1.88 4.50
C ASP A 279 15.49 -2.63 3.25
N ILE A 280 16.04 -3.83 3.01
CA ILE A 280 15.63 -4.69 1.90
C ILE A 280 14.15 -5.09 2.04
N ALA A 281 13.73 -5.61 3.20
CA ALA A 281 12.35 -6.05 3.43
C ALA A 281 11.34 -4.92 3.18
N PHE A 282 11.58 -3.76 3.77
CA PHE A 282 10.61 -2.65 3.71
C PHE A 282 10.53 -2.00 2.34
N HIS A 283 11.66 -1.84 1.62
CA HIS A 283 11.64 -1.19 0.33
C HIS A 283 11.33 -2.15 -0.83
N ALA A 284 11.71 -3.42 -0.75
CA ALA A 284 11.22 -4.43 -1.68
C ALA A 284 9.69 -4.56 -1.59
N LEU A 285 9.13 -4.54 -0.37
CA LEU A 285 7.70 -4.59 -0.15
C LEU A 285 7.00 -3.27 -0.56
N GLY A 286 7.50 -2.11 -0.07
CA GLY A 286 6.88 -0.81 -0.30
C GLY A 286 7.02 -0.32 -1.74
N LEU A 287 8.25 -0.26 -2.27
CA LEU A 287 8.53 0.24 -3.62
C LEU A 287 8.36 -0.85 -4.67
N GLY A 288 8.99 -2.00 -4.46
CA GLY A 288 8.97 -3.07 -5.44
C GLY A 288 7.59 -3.67 -5.65
N PHE A 289 6.90 -4.03 -4.57
CA PHE A 289 5.56 -4.63 -4.65
C PHE A 289 4.46 -3.57 -4.66
N VAL A 290 4.28 -2.78 -3.58
CA VAL A 290 3.11 -1.91 -3.43
C VAL A 290 3.09 -0.79 -4.48
N VAL A 291 4.20 -0.06 -4.70
CA VAL A 291 4.25 0.98 -5.75
C VAL A 291 4.16 0.35 -7.14
N GLY A 292 4.75 -0.83 -7.35
CA GLY A 292 4.56 -1.62 -8.59
C GLY A 292 3.08 -1.89 -8.88
N MET A 293 2.28 -2.23 -7.84
CA MET A 293 0.81 -2.39 -7.97
C MET A 293 0.12 -1.07 -8.31
N VAL A 294 0.53 0.04 -7.69
CA VAL A 294 0.00 1.38 -8.02
C VAL A 294 0.27 1.71 -9.48
N MET A 295 1.49 1.48 -9.98
CA MET A 295 1.84 1.72 -11.38
C MET A 295 1.00 0.87 -12.34
N ALA A 296 0.71 -0.38 -11.98
CA ALA A 296 -0.19 -1.23 -12.75
C ALA A 296 -1.61 -0.67 -12.84
N HIS A 297 -2.13 -0.13 -11.73
CA HIS A 297 -3.55 0.26 -11.63
C HIS A 297 -3.80 1.73 -11.94
N ALA A 298 -2.82 2.62 -11.78
CA ALA A 298 -2.97 4.06 -11.99
C ALA A 298 -3.58 4.43 -13.35
N PRO A 299 -3.19 3.81 -14.49
CA PRO A 299 -3.77 4.14 -15.78
C PRO A 299 -5.28 3.84 -15.91
N VAL A 300 -5.80 2.94 -15.08
CA VAL A 300 -7.23 2.58 -15.04
C VAL A 300 -7.95 3.39 -13.97
N MET A 301 -7.32 3.54 -12.80
CA MET A 301 -7.95 4.18 -11.64
C MET A 301 -8.02 5.71 -11.74
N LEU A 302 -6.96 6.37 -12.25
CA LEU A 302 -6.94 7.82 -12.38
C LEU A 302 -8.04 8.37 -13.31
N PRO A 303 -8.30 7.78 -14.50
CA PRO A 303 -9.45 8.15 -15.32
C PRO A 303 -10.78 8.01 -14.58
N ALA A 304 -10.96 6.93 -13.82
CA ALA A 304 -12.18 6.68 -13.07
C ALA A 304 -12.38 7.66 -11.90
N LEU A 305 -11.31 7.99 -11.17
CA LEU A 305 -11.37 8.83 -9.98
C LEU A 305 -11.32 10.33 -10.31
N ALA A 306 -10.42 10.76 -11.19
CA ALA A 306 -10.15 12.16 -11.51
C ALA A 306 -10.78 12.63 -12.82
N ARG A 307 -11.38 11.74 -13.62
CA ARG A 307 -11.90 12.01 -14.98
C ARG A 307 -10.82 12.54 -15.94
N ILE A 308 -9.57 12.12 -15.74
CA ILE A 308 -8.43 12.48 -16.59
C ILE A 308 -8.25 11.35 -17.61
N ARG A 309 -8.05 11.68 -18.90
CA ARG A 309 -7.67 10.68 -19.89
C ARG A 309 -6.17 10.40 -19.80
N LEU A 310 -5.83 9.13 -19.71
CA LEU A 310 -4.45 8.65 -19.76
C LEU A 310 -4.35 7.68 -20.93
N ASP A 311 -3.82 8.16 -22.04
CA ASP A 311 -3.58 7.31 -23.20
C ASP A 311 -2.27 6.55 -23.02
N PHE A 312 -2.37 5.21 -22.97
CA PHE A 312 -1.22 4.36 -22.80
C PHE A 312 -0.27 4.46 -24.00
N ASN A 313 1.02 4.61 -23.72
CA ASN A 313 2.08 4.49 -24.70
C ASN A 313 3.32 3.82 -24.09
N ALA A 314 4.33 3.52 -24.90
CA ALA A 314 5.53 2.80 -24.47
C ALA A 314 6.37 3.55 -23.43
N SER A 315 6.21 4.88 -23.30
CA SER A 315 6.96 5.66 -22.30
C SER A 315 6.60 5.30 -20.86
N PHE A 316 5.43 4.65 -20.62
CA PHE A 316 5.07 4.13 -19.30
C PHE A 316 6.07 3.12 -18.75
N TYR A 317 6.80 2.40 -19.64
CA TYR A 317 7.85 1.48 -19.19
C TYR A 317 9.10 2.18 -18.65
N ALA A 318 9.36 3.44 -19.02
CA ALA A 318 10.56 4.14 -18.57
C ALA A 318 10.59 4.36 -17.04
N PRO A 319 9.55 4.96 -16.39
CA PRO A 319 9.53 5.06 -14.93
C PRO A 319 9.49 3.70 -14.24
N LEU A 320 8.85 2.68 -14.82
CA LEU A 320 8.85 1.32 -14.28
C LEU A 320 10.27 0.72 -14.27
N ALA A 321 10.99 0.83 -15.40
CA ALA A 321 12.37 0.34 -15.52
C ALA A 321 13.31 1.10 -14.57
N LEU A 322 13.14 2.43 -14.45
CA LEU A 322 13.90 3.25 -13.53
C LEU A 322 13.68 2.80 -12.09
N LEU A 323 12.42 2.66 -11.65
CA LEU A 323 12.08 2.19 -10.31
C LEU A 323 12.79 0.86 -9.98
N HIS A 324 12.67 -0.13 -10.87
CA HIS A 324 13.27 -1.45 -10.60
C HIS A 324 14.79 -1.43 -10.64
N ALA A 325 15.42 -0.73 -11.59
CA ALA A 325 16.87 -0.63 -11.69
C ALA A 325 17.46 0.06 -10.47
N THR A 326 16.89 1.18 -10.04
CA THR A 326 17.38 1.94 -8.89
C THR A 326 17.08 1.22 -7.57
N LEU A 327 15.98 0.46 -7.49
CA LEU A 327 15.70 -0.40 -6.34
C LEU A 327 16.71 -1.55 -6.23
N VAL A 328 17.10 -2.17 -7.35
CA VAL A 328 18.20 -3.16 -7.35
C VAL A 328 19.49 -2.52 -6.88
N LEU A 329 19.87 -1.34 -7.39
CA LEU A 329 21.07 -0.62 -6.94
C LEU A 329 21.05 -0.39 -5.44
N ARG A 330 19.92 0.12 -4.90
CA ARG A 330 19.76 0.39 -3.48
C ARG A 330 19.88 -0.86 -2.61
N LEU A 331 19.19 -1.93 -2.98
CA LEU A 331 19.05 -3.11 -2.12
C LEU A 331 20.15 -4.14 -2.29
N ALA A 332 20.76 -4.24 -3.49
CA ALA A 332 21.87 -5.16 -3.74
C ALA A 332 23.25 -4.54 -3.44
N LEU A 333 23.47 -3.29 -3.83
CA LEU A 333 24.76 -2.60 -3.69
C LEU A 333 24.82 -1.69 -2.45
N GLY A 334 23.67 -1.16 -2.00
CA GLY A 334 23.59 -0.31 -0.81
C GLY A 334 24.12 -0.92 0.49
N PRO A 335 23.99 -2.24 0.74
CA PRO A 335 24.65 -2.92 1.85
C PRO A 335 26.17 -2.93 1.78
N LEU A 336 26.74 -2.82 0.57
CA LEU A 336 28.19 -2.85 0.34
C LEU A 336 28.80 -1.44 0.46
N ASP A 337 28.08 -0.42 0.00
CA ASP A 337 28.50 0.99 0.07
C ASP A 337 27.28 1.91 0.22
N PRO A 338 27.23 2.75 1.28
CA PRO A 338 26.14 3.73 1.51
C PRO A 338 25.90 4.68 0.33
N ALA A 339 26.91 4.97 -0.52
CA ALA A 339 26.74 5.80 -1.69
C ALA A 339 25.71 5.23 -2.67
N TRP A 340 25.75 3.92 -2.91
CA TRP A 340 24.80 3.24 -3.78
C TRP A 340 23.38 3.25 -3.19
N ARG A 341 23.24 3.22 -1.86
CA ARG A 341 21.95 3.37 -1.21
C ARG A 341 21.36 4.75 -1.48
N GLY A 342 22.16 5.81 -1.40
CA GLY A 342 21.75 7.18 -1.72
C GLY A 342 21.36 7.35 -3.19
N VAL A 343 22.22 6.88 -4.11
CA VAL A 343 21.95 6.91 -5.56
C VAL A 343 20.66 6.16 -5.92
N GLY A 344 20.52 4.94 -5.41
CA GLY A 344 19.31 4.15 -5.62
C GLY A 344 18.07 4.82 -5.05
N ALA A 345 18.15 5.40 -3.85
CA ALA A 345 17.04 6.12 -3.24
C ALA A 345 16.64 7.38 -4.04
N ALA A 346 17.60 8.11 -4.60
CA ALA A 346 17.32 9.28 -5.41
C ALA A 346 16.63 8.96 -6.74
N GLY A 347 16.82 7.75 -7.26
CA GLY A 347 16.20 7.30 -8.51
C GLY A 347 14.86 6.58 -8.34
N ASN A 348 14.52 6.13 -7.11
CA ASN A 348 13.24 5.49 -6.81
C ASN A 348 12.13 6.55 -6.67
#